data_09370106cb6feda3d86630fb6d62efa1
#
_entry.id   09370106cb6feda3d86630fb6d62efa1
#
_cell.length_a   1.000
_cell.length_b   1.000
_cell.length_c   1.000
_cell.angle_alpha   90.00
_cell.angle_beta   90.00
_cell.angle_gamma   90.00
#
_symmetry.space_group_name_H-M   'P 1'
#
loop_
_entity.id
_entity.type
_entity.pdbx_description
1 polymer ?
#
loop_
_entity_poly.entity_id
_entity_poly.type
_entity_poly.pdbx_seq_one_letter_code
_entity_poly.pdbx_strand_id
1 'polypeptide(L)'
;MGGQAVRSQAVKLLVTGKNGQVGFELTRALSVLGEVVAVDRQTCDMTNADAIRALVQQVKPDVIVNAAAYTAVDKAESEKEIANAVNAIAPGILGEEAAKLNALVLHYSTDYIFDGSKSGTYTENDTPNPQSAYGQSKLDGEHALVKANPRHLILRTSWVYGAHGGNFAKTMLRLAADREKLTVVADQFGAPTSAALLADLTAQLVGRYAREGAEKFPYGIYHAVNSGETHWCEYARFVIRTAIAAGKTLKATPDNITPITTAQYPTPAKRPANSRLDTQRFRSTFALRLPPWQESLQHVLQQIL
;
A
#
# COMPACT_ATOMS: atom_id res chain seq x y z
N MET A 1 -3.88 -42.68 -6.29
CA MET A 1 -4.27 -41.64 -5.31
C MET A 1 -3.04 -41.31 -4.49
N GLY A 2 -2.25 -40.34 -4.91
CA GLY A 2 -1.07 -39.87 -4.19
C GLY A 2 -1.45 -38.68 -3.35
N GLY A 3 -1.68 -38.92 -2.04
CA GLY A 3 -1.86 -37.84 -1.09
C GLY A 3 -0.56 -37.06 -0.98
N GLN A 4 -0.53 -35.81 -1.49
CA GLN A 4 0.53 -34.87 -1.16
C GLN A 4 0.47 -34.61 0.34
N ALA A 5 1.53 -34.98 1.04
CA ALA A 5 1.70 -34.65 2.45
C ALA A 5 1.56 -33.13 2.61
N VAL A 6 0.55 -32.71 3.36
CA VAL A 6 0.40 -31.31 3.78
C VAL A 6 1.69 -30.96 4.52
N ARG A 7 2.43 -29.94 4.07
CA ARG A 7 3.62 -29.45 4.78
C ARG A 7 3.20 -29.12 6.22
N SER A 8 3.69 -29.88 7.19
CA SER A 8 3.40 -29.72 8.62
C SER A 8 4.20 -28.57 9.27
N GLN A 9 5.03 -27.86 8.51
CA GLN A 9 5.80 -26.72 9.03
C GLN A 9 5.05 -25.42 8.76
N ALA A 10 4.89 -24.63 9.82
CA ALA A 10 4.37 -23.25 9.72
C ALA A 10 5.23 -22.43 8.76
N VAL A 11 4.58 -21.64 7.90
CA VAL A 11 5.25 -20.74 6.94
C VAL A 11 6.05 -19.70 7.71
N LYS A 12 7.29 -19.44 7.33
CA LYS A 12 8.11 -18.37 7.92
C LYS A 12 8.00 -17.10 7.09
N LEU A 13 7.53 -16.03 7.72
CA LEU A 13 7.15 -14.77 7.09
C LEU A 13 8.07 -13.65 7.58
N LEU A 14 8.74 -12.96 6.66
CA LEU A 14 9.47 -11.73 6.96
C LEU A 14 8.63 -10.52 6.54
N VAL A 15 8.28 -9.66 7.49
CA VAL A 15 7.54 -8.41 7.22
C VAL A 15 8.46 -7.22 7.47
N THR A 16 8.70 -6.39 6.46
CA THR A 16 9.44 -5.14 6.61
C THR A 16 8.49 -3.96 6.83
N GLY A 17 8.93 -2.94 7.56
CA GLY A 17 8.13 -1.72 7.78
C GLY A 17 6.98 -1.91 8.78
N LYS A 18 7.16 -2.74 9.82
CA LYS A 18 6.13 -3.09 10.83
C LYS A 18 5.48 -1.89 11.52
N ASN A 19 6.18 -0.75 11.63
CA ASN A 19 5.68 0.47 12.28
C ASN A 19 4.89 1.37 11.31
N GLY A 20 4.83 1.04 10.01
CA GLY A 20 3.99 1.72 9.02
C GLY A 20 2.53 1.24 9.10
N GLN A 21 1.62 1.97 8.44
CA GLN A 21 0.18 1.65 8.45
C GLN A 21 -0.09 0.21 8.00
N VAL A 22 0.45 -0.20 6.84
CA VAL A 22 0.24 -1.55 6.29
C VAL A 22 1.02 -2.60 7.10
N GLY A 23 2.29 -2.33 7.46
CA GLY A 23 3.12 -3.26 8.20
C GLY A 23 2.57 -3.62 9.58
N PHE A 24 1.93 -2.65 10.25
CA PHE A 24 1.24 -2.87 11.52
C PHE A 24 0.10 -3.90 11.38
N GLU A 25 -0.77 -3.72 10.40
CA GLU A 25 -1.89 -4.63 10.13
C GLU A 25 -1.41 -6.00 9.63
N LEU A 26 -0.35 -6.03 8.81
CA LEU A 26 0.25 -7.28 8.32
C LEU A 26 0.74 -8.17 9.45
N THR A 27 1.37 -7.59 10.47
CA THR A 27 1.87 -8.36 11.63
C THR A 27 0.74 -9.14 12.30
N ARG A 28 -0.44 -8.52 12.44
CA ARG A 28 -1.65 -9.16 12.95
C ARG A 28 -2.22 -10.18 11.96
N ALA A 29 -2.46 -9.77 10.71
CA ALA A 29 -3.18 -10.60 9.74
C ALA A 29 -2.42 -11.87 9.34
N LEU A 30 -1.09 -11.82 9.33
CA LEU A 30 -0.23 -12.95 8.95
C LEU A 30 0.06 -13.92 10.09
N SER A 31 -0.15 -13.52 11.36
CA SER A 31 0.17 -14.35 12.53
C SER A 31 -0.56 -15.70 12.58
N VAL A 32 -1.72 -15.80 11.90
CA VAL A 32 -2.51 -17.04 11.81
C VAL A 32 -1.98 -18.02 10.74
N LEU A 33 -1.03 -17.58 9.90
CA LEU A 33 -0.49 -18.38 8.79
C LEU A 33 0.87 -19.02 9.12
N GLY A 34 1.60 -18.46 10.10
CA GLY A 34 2.92 -18.97 10.44
C GLY A 34 3.71 -18.09 11.39
N GLU A 35 5.02 -18.31 11.45
CA GLU A 35 5.95 -17.50 12.22
C GLU A 35 6.21 -16.17 11.52
N VAL A 36 5.86 -15.05 12.16
CA VAL A 36 6.07 -13.70 11.62
C VAL A 36 7.27 -13.04 12.27
N VAL A 37 8.32 -12.79 11.49
CA VAL A 37 9.46 -11.95 11.86
C VAL A 37 9.22 -10.56 11.25
N ALA A 38 8.78 -9.61 12.09
CA ALA A 38 8.46 -8.26 11.64
C ALA A 38 9.56 -7.27 12.07
N VAL A 39 10.11 -6.52 11.10
CA VAL A 39 11.22 -5.59 11.31
C VAL A 39 10.85 -4.15 10.98
N ASP A 40 11.51 -3.22 11.67
CA ASP A 40 11.46 -1.78 11.44
C ASP A 40 12.84 -1.23 11.05
N ARG A 41 12.92 0.09 10.90
CA ARG A 41 14.18 0.77 10.53
C ARG A 41 15.30 0.58 11.55
N GLN A 42 14.96 0.40 12.84
CA GLN A 42 15.99 0.18 13.88
C GLN A 42 16.58 -1.22 13.79
N THR A 43 15.76 -2.22 13.41
CA THR A 43 16.19 -3.60 13.24
C THR A 43 16.92 -3.80 11.90
N CYS A 44 16.43 -3.16 10.83
CA CYS A 44 17.03 -3.23 9.49
C CYS A 44 16.76 -1.92 8.74
N ASP A 45 17.81 -1.13 8.55
CA ASP A 45 17.73 0.06 7.70
C ASP A 45 17.72 -0.37 6.22
N MET A 46 16.61 -0.07 5.54
CA MET A 46 16.42 -0.42 4.12
C MET A 46 17.30 0.40 3.16
N THR A 47 18.09 1.35 3.67
CA THR A 47 19.12 2.03 2.89
C THR A 47 20.44 1.26 2.90
N ASN A 48 20.60 0.24 3.76
CA ASN A 48 21.81 -0.55 3.92
C ASN A 48 21.64 -1.93 3.26
N ALA A 49 22.30 -2.12 2.11
CA ALA A 49 22.24 -3.34 1.32
C ALA A 49 22.72 -4.59 2.10
N ASP A 50 23.82 -4.45 2.86
CA ASP A 50 24.39 -5.56 3.60
C ASP A 50 23.49 -5.99 4.77
N ALA A 51 22.85 -5.01 5.44
CA ALA A 51 21.88 -5.30 6.50
C ALA A 51 20.65 -6.06 5.96
N ILE A 52 20.15 -5.70 4.77
CA ILE A 52 19.04 -6.41 4.11
C ILE A 52 19.44 -7.86 3.80
N ARG A 53 20.60 -8.07 3.19
CA ARG A 53 21.12 -9.42 2.86
C ARG A 53 21.31 -10.27 4.11
N ALA A 54 21.96 -9.72 5.15
CA ALA A 54 22.16 -10.40 6.42
C ALA A 54 20.84 -10.81 7.09
N LEU A 55 19.85 -9.91 7.09
CA LEU A 55 18.51 -10.18 7.63
C LEU A 55 17.85 -11.36 6.93
N VAL A 56 17.79 -11.35 5.59
CA VAL A 56 17.14 -12.43 4.83
C VAL A 56 17.87 -13.76 5.02
N GLN A 57 19.21 -13.75 5.03
CA GLN A 57 20.02 -14.95 5.26
C GLN A 57 19.87 -15.51 6.67
N GLN A 58 19.70 -14.65 7.68
CA GLN A 58 19.46 -15.05 9.06
C GLN A 58 18.05 -15.62 9.26
N VAL A 59 17.03 -14.93 8.73
CA VAL A 59 15.62 -15.30 8.89
C VAL A 59 15.26 -16.52 8.04
N LYS A 60 15.77 -16.61 6.81
CA LYS A 60 15.45 -17.65 5.81
C LYS A 60 13.94 -17.81 5.61
N PRO A 61 13.22 -16.76 5.25
CA PRO A 61 11.77 -16.79 5.12
C PRO A 61 11.31 -17.59 3.90
N ASP A 62 10.10 -18.18 3.99
CA ASP A 62 9.37 -18.74 2.85
C ASP A 62 8.68 -17.62 2.03
N VAL A 63 8.29 -16.52 2.72
CA VAL A 63 7.64 -15.36 2.12
C VAL A 63 8.20 -14.08 2.73
N ILE A 64 8.54 -13.13 1.89
CA ILE A 64 8.86 -11.74 2.29
C ILE A 64 7.68 -10.86 1.92
N VAL A 65 7.14 -10.10 2.88
CA VAL A 65 6.13 -9.07 2.65
C VAL A 65 6.77 -7.70 2.89
N ASN A 66 7.11 -7.03 1.80
CA ASN A 66 7.80 -5.75 1.84
C ASN A 66 6.81 -4.58 1.88
N ALA A 67 6.51 -4.10 3.10
CA ALA A 67 5.72 -2.89 3.34
C ALA A 67 6.58 -1.68 3.72
N ALA A 68 7.90 -1.83 3.78
CA ALA A 68 8.81 -0.71 3.97
C ALA A 68 8.87 0.15 2.70
N ALA A 69 8.70 1.45 2.85
CA ALA A 69 8.81 2.42 1.77
C ALA A 69 9.15 3.82 2.30
N TYR A 70 9.83 4.60 1.49
CA TYR A 70 9.92 6.04 1.66
C TYR A 70 8.67 6.68 1.05
N THR A 71 7.72 7.13 1.90
CA THR A 71 6.39 7.59 1.47
C THR A 71 6.18 9.10 1.59
N ALA A 72 7.21 9.85 1.98
CA ALA A 72 7.15 11.32 2.05
C ALA A 72 7.28 11.91 0.63
N VAL A 73 6.18 11.87 -0.14
CA VAL A 73 6.10 12.19 -1.57
C VAL A 73 6.77 13.52 -1.91
N ASP A 74 6.44 14.60 -1.16
CA ASP A 74 6.99 15.92 -1.40
C ASP A 74 8.48 16.02 -1.04
N LYS A 75 8.93 15.35 0.02
CA LYS A 75 10.35 15.29 0.39
C LYS A 75 11.19 14.46 -0.57
N ALA A 76 10.60 13.47 -1.24
CA ALA A 76 11.30 12.65 -2.23
C ALA A 76 11.88 13.50 -3.37
N GLU A 77 11.29 14.68 -3.66
CA GLU A 77 11.83 15.60 -4.67
C GLU A 77 13.22 16.15 -4.30
N SER A 78 13.49 16.33 -3.00
CA SER A 78 14.79 16.78 -2.47
C SER A 78 15.64 15.66 -1.88
N GLU A 79 15.06 14.53 -1.50
CA GLU A 79 15.73 13.37 -0.87
C GLU A 79 15.75 12.16 -1.80
N LYS A 80 16.03 12.37 -3.10
CA LYS A 80 15.95 11.34 -4.15
C LYS A 80 16.81 10.11 -3.87
N GLU A 81 17.98 10.30 -3.30
CA GLU A 81 18.91 9.21 -2.98
C GLU A 81 18.33 8.25 -1.94
N ILE A 82 17.74 8.81 -0.87
CA ILE A 82 17.09 8.00 0.17
C ILE A 82 15.85 7.32 -0.38
N ALA A 83 15.02 8.05 -1.15
CA ALA A 83 13.85 7.49 -1.80
C ALA A 83 14.23 6.34 -2.74
N ASN A 84 15.28 6.49 -3.55
CA ASN A 84 15.78 5.46 -4.44
C ASN A 84 16.35 4.25 -3.66
N ALA A 85 17.14 4.48 -2.62
CA ALA A 85 17.70 3.39 -1.81
C ALA A 85 16.59 2.50 -1.21
N VAL A 86 15.55 3.11 -0.61
CA VAL A 86 14.47 2.37 0.05
C VAL A 86 13.45 1.81 -0.94
N ASN A 87 13.08 2.58 -1.97
CA ASN A 87 11.97 2.21 -2.86
C ASN A 87 12.40 1.42 -4.09
N ALA A 88 13.67 1.56 -4.54
CA ALA A 88 14.17 0.90 -5.75
C ALA A 88 15.21 -0.18 -5.42
N ILE A 89 16.29 0.17 -4.73
CA ILE A 89 17.40 -0.74 -4.48
C ILE A 89 17.00 -1.86 -3.51
N ALA A 90 16.37 -1.50 -2.39
CA ALA A 90 15.98 -2.49 -1.38
C ALA A 90 15.04 -3.59 -1.89
N PRO A 91 13.96 -3.30 -2.68
CA PRO A 91 13.15 -4.35 -3.29
C PRO A 91 13.93 -5.29 -4.20
N GLY A 92 14.90 -4.77 -4.96
CA GLY A 92 15.80 -5.59 -5.78
C GLY A 92 16.61 -6.57 -4.94
N ILE A 93 17.25 -6.08 -3.87
CA ILE A 93 18.04 -6.92 -2.94
C ILE A 93 17.17 -7.97 -2.25
N LEU A 94 15.97 -7.59 -1.78
CA LEU A 94 15.02 -8.54 -1.21
C LEU A 94 14.67 -9.63 -2.23
N GLY A 95 14.47 -9.25 -3.50
CA GLY A 95 14.23 -10.17 -4.60
C GLY A 95 15.39 -11.13 -4.84
N GLU A 96 16.63 -10.62 -4.90
CA GLU A 96 17.84 -11.44 -5.08
C GLU A 96 18.02 -12.48 -3.97
N GLU A 97 17.88 -12.05 -2.71
CA GLU A 97 18.03 -12.97 -1.57
C GLU A 97 16.86 -13.96 -1.48
N ALA A 98 15.62 -13.53 -1.78
CA ALA A 98 14.46 -14.40 -1.84
C ALA A 98 14.59 -15.46 -2.95
N ALA A 99 15.14 -15.10 -4.11
CA ALA A 99 15.34 -16.03 -5.22
C ALA A 99 16.28 -17.19 -4.83
N LYS A 100 17.35 -16.93 -4.06
CA LYS A 100 18.26 -17.96 -3.52
C LYS A 100 17.57 -18.95 -2.60
N LEU A 101 16.49 -18.51 -1.93
CA LEU A 101 15.69 -19.32 -1.02
C LEU A 101 14.45 -19.93 -1.67
N ASN A 102 14.20 -19.65 -2.95
CA ASN A 102 12.94 -19.95 -3.64
C ASN A 102 11.71 -19.35 -2.93
N ALA A 103 11.86 -18.23 -2.23
CA ALA A 103 10.82 -17.54 -1.47
C ALA A 103 9.98 -16.61 -2.35
N LEU A 104 8.71 -16.43 -1.98
CA LEU A 104 7.83 -15.40 -2.57
C LEU A 104 8.19 -14.02 -2.00
N VAL A 105 8.24 -13.00 -2.87
CA VAL A 105 8.24 -11.59 -2.43
C VAL A 105 6.93 -10.93 -2.81
N LEU A 106 6.17 -10.48 -1.79
CA LEU A 106 5.03 -9.61 -1.97
C LEU A 106 5.46 -8.16 -1.68
N HIS A 107 5.23 -7.26 -2.63
CA HIS A 107 5.66 -5.86 -2.54
C HIS A 107 4.52 -4.90 -2.83
N TYR A 108 4.41 -3.81 -2.06
CA TYR A 108 3.43 -2.75 -2.32
C TYR A 108 4.05 -1.66 -3.18
N SER A 109 3.36 -1.34 -4.27
CA SER A 109 3.66 -0.23 -5.16
C SER A 109 2.54 0.81 -5.12
N THR A 110 2.50 1.72 -6.07
CA THR A 110 1.68 2.93 -6.03
C THR A 110 1.04 3.26 -7.38
N ASP A 111 -0.05 4.01 -7.35
CA ASP A 111 -0.67 4.70 -8.47
C ASP A 111 0.21 5.82 -9.06
N TYR A 112 1.17 6.36 -8.29
CA TYR A 112 2.11 7.42 -8.72
C TYR A 112 3.07 6.98 -9.83
N ILE A 113 3.09 5.72 -10.21
CA ILE A 113 3.79 5.26 -11.41
C ILE A 113 3.13 5.73 -12.70
N PHE A 114 1.87 6.16 -12.65
CA PHE A 114 1.12 6.70 -13.78
C PHE A 114 1.11 8.23 -13.77
N ASP A 115 0.95 8.84 -14.94
CA ASP A 115 0.95 10.31 -15.10
C ASP A 115 -0.37 10.99 -14.70
N GLY A 116 -1.44 10.22 -14.53
CA GLY A 116 -2.76 10.74 -14.20
C GLY A 116 -3.51 11.37 -15.37
N SER A 117 -3.06 11.19 -16.62
CA SER A 117 -3.66 11.82 -17.82
C SER A 117 -4.82 11.03 -18.43
N LYS A 118 -4.92 9.74 -18.12
CA LYS A 118 -5.96 8.85 -18.67
C LYS A 118 -7.36 9.25 -18.16
N SER A 119 -8.36 9.23 -19.02
CA SER A 119 -9.75 9.56 -18.67
C SER A 119 -10.49 8.44 -17.90
N GLY A 120 -10.05 7.18 -18.05
CA GLY A 120 -10.61 6.00 -17.37
C GLY A 120 -9.71 5.47 -16.27
N THR A 121 -9.98 4.25 -15.82
CA THR A 121 -9.13 3.53 -14.86
C THR A 121 -7.85 3.04 -15.54
N TYR A 122 -6.73 3.07 -14.82
CA TYR A 122 -5.50 2.41 -15.25
C TYR A 122 -5.57 0.92 -15.01
N THR A 123 -5.14 0.14 -15.99
CA THR A 123 -4.93 -1.31 -15.90
C THR A 123 -3.46 -1.63 -15.68
N GLU A 124 -3.14 -2.85 -15.31
CA GLU A 124 -1.75 -3.29 -15.12
C GLU A 124 -0.93 -3.29 -16.43
N ASN A 125 -1.61 -3.23 -17.58
CA ASN A 125 -0.99 -3.18 -18.92
C ASN A 125 -0.74 -1.75 -19.42
N ASP A 126 -1.26 -0.73 -18.74
CA ASP A 126 -0.99 0.66 -19.13
C ASP A 126 0.49 1.00 -18.87
N THR A 127 1.08 1.73 -19.80
CA THR A 127 2.49 2.14 -19.70
C THR A 127 2.70 3.10 -18.54
N PRO A 128 3.59 2.78 -17.58
CA PRO A 128 3.95 3.71 -16.52
C PRO A 128 4.62 4.97 -17.06
N ASN A 129 4.32 6.12 -16.46
CA ASN A 129 4.92 7.41 -16.78
C ASN A 129 4.94 8.30 -15.51
N PRO A 130 5.76 7.97 -14.49
CA PRO A 130 5.79 8.68 -13.22
C PRO A 130 6.19 10.14 -13.39
N GLN A 131 5.52 11.04 -12.66
CA GLN A 131 5.73 12.48 -12.74
C GLN A 131 6.40 13.06 -11.49
N SER A 132 6.84 12.21 -10.55
CA SER A 132 7.48 12.60 -9.30
C SER A 132 8.64 11.65 -8.97
N ALA A 133 9.60 12.12 -8.17
CA ALA A 133 10.71 11.31 -7.70
C ALA A 133 10.24 10.08 -6.91
N TYR A 134 9.16 10.23 -6.11
CA TYR A 134 8.52 9.12 -5.41
C TYR A 134 8.00 8.06 -6.40
N GLY A 135 7.20 8.47 -7.38
CA GLY A 135 6.64 7.55 -8.39
C GLY A 135 7.73 6.84 -9.17
N GLN A 136 8.78 7.56 -9.59
CA GLN A 136 9.93 6.98 -10.29
C GLN A 136 10.64 5.94 -9.42
N SER A 137 10.98 6.28 -8.17
CA SER A 137 11.66 5.33 -7.27
C SER A 137 10.85 4.05 -7.02
N LYS A 138 9.51 4.16 -6.93
CA LYS A 138 8.63 3.00 -6.78
C LYS A 138 8.60 2.13 -8.05
N LEU A 139 8.55 2.74 -9.24
CA LEU A 139 8.60 2.02 -10.52
C LEU A 139 9.94 1.29 -10.69
N ASP A 140 11.05 1.95 -10.36
CA ASP A 140 12.38 1.34 -10.43
C ASP A 140 12.47 0.12 -9.49
N GLY A 141 11.80 0.17 -8.33
CA GLY A 141 11.67 -0.96 -7.42
C GLY A 141 10.84 -2.12 -7.97
N GLU A 142 9.73 -1.83 -8.69
CA GLU A 142 9.00 -2.87 -9.42
C GLU A 142 9.91 -3.58 -10.41
N HIS A 143 10.63 -2.81 -11.25
CA HIS A 143 11.54 -3.36 -12.25
C HIS A 143 12.68 -4.17 -11.63
N ALA A 144 13.29 -3.66 -10.55
CA ALA A 144 14.36 -4.35 -9.85
C ALA A 144 13.89 -5.70 -9.26
N LEU A 145 12.71 -5.71 -8.63
CA LEU A 145 12.13 -6.93 -8.06
C LEU A 145 11.75 -7.96 -9.13
N VAL A 146 11.09 -7.53 -10.20
CA VAL A 146 10.68 -8.40 -11.33
C VAL A 146 11.91 -9.07 -11.96
N LYS A 147 13.00 -8.29 -12.14
CA LYS A 147 14.27 -8.79 -12.68
C LYS A 147 14.94 -9.80 -11.73
N ALA A 148 14.88 -9.55 -10.42
CA ALA A 148 15.61 -10.32 -9.41
C ALA A 148 14.92 -11.64 -9.05
N ASN A 149 13.58 -11.69 -9.03
CA ASN A 149 12.84 -12.85 -8.54
C ASN A 149 11.58 -13.13 -9.37
N PRO A 150 11.50 -14.28 -10.08
CA PRO A 150 10.28 -14.65 -10.80
C PRO A 150 9.09 -14.94 -9.86
N ARG A 151 9.36 -15.27 -8.59
CA ARG A 151 8.32 -15.48 -7.56
C ARG A 151 8.01 -14.17 -6.85
N HIS A 152 7.46 -13.20 -7.59
CA HIS A 152 7.05 -11.90 -7.06
C HIS A 152 5.55 -11.68 -7.21
N LEU A 153 4.99 -10.95 -6.27
CA LEU A 153 3.64 -10.41 -6.33
C LEU A 153 3.70 -8.92 -5.97
N ILE A 154 3.42 -8.06 -6.93
CA ILE A 154 3.44 -6.61 -6.73
C ILE A 154 2.00 -6.11 -6.69
N LEU A 155 1.63 -5.44 -5.59
CA LEU A 155 0.32 -4.83 -5.40
C LEU A 155 0.43 -3.32 -5.54
N ARG A 156 -0.03 -2.75 -6.65
CA ARG A 156 -0.18 -1.31 -6.82
C ARG A 156 -1.44 -0.86 -6.09
N THR A 157 -1.29 0.11 -5.22
CA THR A 157 -2.38 0.64 -4.38
C THR A 157 -2.38 2.15 -4.37
N SER A 158 -3.40 2.78 -3.76
CA SER A 158 -3.52 4.24 -3.70
C SER A 158 -4.11 4.70 -2.36
N TRP A 159 -3.75 5.92 -1.93
CA TRP A 159 -4.37 6.66 -0.82
C TRP A 159 -4.53 5.83 0.46
N VAL A 160 -3.46 5.15 0.86
CA VAL A 160 -3.48 4.23 2.01
C VAL A 160 -3.74 4.97 3.31
N TYR A 161 -4.69 4.46 4.09
CA TYR A 161 -5.03 4.95 5.43
C TYR A 161 -5.26 3.78 6.39
N GLY A 162 -5.15 4.06 7.69
CA GLY A 162 -5.40 3.06 8.74
C GLY A 162 -5.64 3.69 10.11
N ALA A 163 -6.03 2.86 11.06
CA ALA A 163 -6.15 3.29 12.46
C ALA A 163 -4.79 3.60 13.09
N HIS A 164 -3.73 2.90 12.66
CA HIS A 164 -2.35 3.14 13.07
C HIS A 164 -1.68 4.18 12.16
N GLY A 165 -0.78 5.00 12.72
CA GLY A 165 -0.01 6.01 11.98
C GLY A 165 -0.81 7.26 11.58
N GLY A 166 -0.16 8.16 10.84
CA GLY A 166 -0.76 9.40 10.33
C GLY A 166 -1.32 9.21 8.91
N ASN A 167 -2.45 9.86 8.59
CA ASN A 167 -3.06 9.82 7.26
C ASN A 167 -4.01 11.00 7.03
N PHE A 168 -4.56 11.07 5.83
CA PHE A 168 -5.46 12.15 5.43
C PHE A 168 -6.73 12.21 6.30
N ALA A 169 -7.38 11.07 6.62
CA ALA A 169 -8.59 11.06 7.43
C ALA A 169 -8.35 11.67 8.83
N LYS A 170 -7.28 11.26 9.51
CA LYS A 170 -6.88 11.82 10.80
C LYS A 170 -6.53 13.30 10.71
N THR A 171 -5.89 13.72 9.62
CA THR A 171 -5.59 15.12 9.37
C THR A 171 -6.87 15.94 9.24
N MET A 172 -7.88 15.43 8.50
CA MET A 172 -9.17 16.10 8.36
C MET A 172 -9.92 16.20 9.69
N LEU A 173 -9.92 15.15 10.51
CA LEU A 173 -10.53 15.18 11.86
C LEU A 173 -9.88 16.27 12.73
N ARG A 174 -8.55 16.30 12.77
CA ARG A 174 -7.82 17.32 13.53
C ARG A 174 -8.11 18.74 13.05
N LEU A 175 -8.04 18.97 11.74
CA LEU A 175 -8.29 20.29 11.17
C LEU A 175 -9.75 20.74 11.37
N ALA A 176 -10.72 19.83 11.27
CA ALA A 176 -12.13 20.13 11.48
C ALA A 176 -12.46 20.45 12.96
N ALA A 177 -11.70 19.89 13.90
CA ALA A 177 -11.81 20.27 15.32
C ALA A 177 -11.28 21.68 15.58
N ASP A 178 -10.26 22.12 14.85
CA ASP A 178 -9.57 23.40 15.10
C ASP A 178 -10.15 24.57 14.27
N ARG A 179 -10.71 24.33 13.08
CA ARG A 179 -11.08 25.33 12.08
C ARG A 179 -12.55 25.21 11.69
N GLU A 180 -13.20 26.36 11.46
CA GLU A 180 -14.59 26.43 10.99
C GLU A 180 -14.74 26.12 9.49
N LYS A 181 -13.72 26.46 8.68
CA LYS A 181 -13.71 26.28 7.23
C LYS A 181 -12.45 25.56 6.77
N LEU A 182 -12.59 24.66 5.81
CA LEU A 182 -11.48 23.95 5.18
C LEU A 182 -11.56 24.07 3.66
N THR A 183 -10.41 24.05 3.00
CA THR A 183 -10.31 23.94 1.54
C THR A 183 -9.63 22.62 1.19
N VAL A 184 -10.21 21.85 0.27
CA VAL A 184 -9.70 20.53 -0.12
C VAL A 184 -9.79 20.34 -1.63
N VAL A 185 -8.73 19.78 -2.21
CA VAL A 185 -8.64 19.50 -3.64
C VAL A 185 -9.78 18.59 -4.10
N ALA A 186 -10.42 18.91 -5.23
CA ALA A 186 -11.58 18.19 -5.77
C ALA A 186 -11.40 17.70 -7.21
N ASP A 187 -10.23 17.92 -7.81
CA ASP A 187 -9.89 17.54 -9.19
C ASP A 187 -8.81 16.42 -9.27
N GLN A 188 -8.61 15.72 -8.15
CA GLN A 188 -7.80 14.49 -8.10
C GLN A 188 -8.70 13.33 -7.69
N PHE A 189 -8.79 12.31 -8.54
CA PHE A 189 -9.69 11.17 -8.37
C PHE A 189 -8.93 9.88 -8.07
N GLY A 190 -9.46 9.06 -7.16
CA GLY A 190 -8.88 7.78 -6.76
C GLY A 190 -9.79 7.02 -5.80
N ALA A 191 -9.25 6.02 -5.13
CA ALA A 191 -9.95 5.25 -4.11
C ALA A 191 -9.11 5.18 -2.82
N PRO A 192 -9.60 5.73 -1.68
CA PRO A 192 -8.96 5.50 -0.39
C PRO A 192 -8.92 4.01 -0.09
N THR A 193 -7.74 3.48 0.27
CA THR A 193 -7.56 2.04 0.51
C THR A 193 -7.09 1.80 1.93
N SER A 194 -7.83 0.97 2.70
CA SER A 194 -7.45 0.73 4.08
C SER A 194 -6.26 -0.21 4.20
N ALA A 195 -5.37 0.09 5.14
CA ALA A 195 -4.23 -0.77 5.48
C ALA A 195 -4.70 -2.15 5.97
N ALA A 196 -5.81 -2.21 6.70
CA ALA A 196 -6.42 -3.46 7.15
C ALA A 196 -6.87 -4.33 5.95
N LEU A 197 -7.55 -3.73 4.94
CA LEU A 197 -7.90 -4.46 3.72
C LEU A 197 -6.66 -5.02 3.02
N LEU A 198 -5.61 -4.21 2.83
CA LEU A 198 -4.38 -4.67 2.20
C LEU A 198 -3.73 -5.83 2.96
N ALA A 199 -3.75 -5.78 4.29
CA ALA A 199 -3.23 -6.85 5.12
C ALA A 199 -4.07 -8.13 5.03
N ASP A 200 -5.40 -8.01 5.04
CA ASP A 200 -6.32 -9.14 4.90
C ASP A 200 -6.20 -9.79 3.51
N LEU A 201 -6.13 -8.98 2.43
CA LEU A 201 -5.86 -9.49 1.09
C LEU A 201 -4.52 -10.23 1.05
N THR A 202 -3.47 -9.66 1.63
CA THR A 202 -2.15 -10.28 1.69
C THR A 202 -2.19 -11.62 2.43
N ALA A 203 -2.93 -11.71 3.54
CA ALA A 203 -3.10 -12.98 4.26
C ALA A 203 -3.81 -14.04 3.39
N GLN A 204 -4.83 -13.65 2.61
CA GLN A 204 -5.47 -14.57 1.67
C GLN A 204 -4.51 -15.06 0.58
N LEU A 205 -3.70 -14.15 0.01
CA LEU A 205 -2.71 -14.47 -1.02
C LEU A 205 -1.61 -15.40 -0.50
N VAL A 206 -1.05 -15.10 0.66
CA VAL A 206 -0.04 -15.94 1.32
C VAL A 206 -0.63 -17.30 1.71
N GLY A 207 -1.85 -17.32 2.25
CA GLY A 207 -2.55 -18.57 2.56
C GLY A 207 -2.81 -19.42 1.32
N ARG A 208 -3.17 -18.79 0.19
CA ARG A 208 -3.31 -19.48 -1.10
C ARG A 208 -1.97 -20.04 -1.58
N TYR A 209 -0.90 -19.24 -1.56
CA TYR A 209 0.46 -19.67 -1.91
C TYR A 209 0.90 -20.90 -1.10
N ALA A 210 0.67 -20.88 0.22
CA ALA A 210 1.02 -21.99 1.09
C ALA A 210 0.24 -23.28 0.79
N ARG A 211 -1.04 -23.17 0.40
CA ARG A 211 -1.92 -24.33 0.10
C ARG A 211 -1.71 -24.89 -1.30
N GLU A 212 -1.64 -24.02 -2.32
CA GLU A 212 -1.58 -24.43 -3.73
C GLU A 212 -0.15 -24.74 -4.20
N GLY A 213 0.84 -24.25 -3.48
CA GLY A 213 2.25 -24.39 -3.81
C GLY A 213 2.75 -23.38 -4.85
N ALA A 214 4.06 -23.22 -4.91
CA ALA A 214 4.72 -22.23 -5.73
C ALA A 214 4.45 -22.36 -7.23
N GLU A 215 4.31 -23.57 -7.75
CA GLU A 215 4.19 -23.85 -9.18
C GLU A 215 2.84 -23.35 -9.78
N LYS A 216 1.79 -23.29 -8.97
CA LYS A 216 0.44 -22.90 -9.41
C LYS A 216 0.09 -21.45 -9.04
N PHE A 217 0.95 -20.79 -8.29
CA PHE A 217 0.65 -19.44 -7.80
C PHE A 217 0.76 -18.42 -8.93
N PRO A 218 -0.25 -17.55 -9.11
CA PRO A 218 -0.28 -16.56 -10.19
C PRO A 218 0.57 -15.33 -9.83
N TYR A 219 1.88 -15.43 -10.04
CA TYR A 219 2.81 -14.33 -9.86
C TYR A 219 2.53 -13.14 -10.78
N GLY A 220 3.07 -11.98 -10.45
CA GLY A 220 3.00 -10.80 -11.31
C GLY A 220 2.53 -9.53 -10.60
N ILE A 221 2.07 -8.57 -11.39
CA ILE A 221 1.65 -7.24 -10.95
C ILE A 221 0.13 -7.16 -10.98
N TYR A 222 -0.46 -6.62 -9.91
CA TYR A 222 -1.89 -6.48 -9.73
C TYR A 222 -2.25 -5.14 -9.08
N HIS A 223 -3.44 -4.63 -9.38
CA HIS A 223 -4.01 -3.47 -8.72
C HIS A 223 -4.88 -3.91 -7.53
N ALA A 224 -4.60 -3.39 -6.35
CA ALA A 224 -5.30 -3.72 -5.11
C ALA A 224 -5.71 -2.44 -4.36
N VAL A 225 -6.93 -1.99 -4.60
CA VAL A 225 -7.56 -0.81 -3.96
C VAL A 225 -8.99 -1.16 -3.55
N ASN A 226 -9.57 -0.40 -2.62
CA ASN A 226 -11.00 -0.47 -2.38
C ASN A 226 -11.78 -0.19 -3.67
N SER A 227 -12.98 -0.74 -3.80
CA SER A 227 -13.86 -0.45 -4.94
C SER A 227 -14.53 0.92 -4.82
N GLY A 228 -15.00 1.42 -5.95
CA GLY A 228 -15.54 2.78 -6.08
C GLY A 228 -14.48 3.82 -6.35
N GLU A 229 -14.91 5.06 -6.50
CA GLU A 229 -14.04 6.21 -6.73
C GLU A 229 -14.54 7.43 -5.94
N THR A 230 -13.62 8.35 -5.66
CA THR A 230 -13.91 9.64 -5.02
C THR A 230 -12.81 10.64 -5.33
N HIS A 231 -12.95 11.87 -4.84
CA HIS A 231 -11.90 12.88 -4.79
C HIS A 231 -11.65 13.34 -3.34
N TRP A 232 -10.51 13.98 -3.08
CA TRP A 232 -10.09 14.31 -1.72
C TRP A 232 -11.13 15.12 -0.94
N CYS A 233 -11.85 16.05 -1.62
CA CYS A 233 -12.87 16.88 -0.97
C CYS A 233 -14.06 16.03 -0.47
N GLU A 234 -14.58 15.09 -1.27
CA GLU A 234 -15.67 14.21 -0.82
C GLU A 234 -15.19 13.20 0.22
N TYR A 235 -13.95 12.71 0.10
CA TYR A 235 -13.33 11.91 1.15
C TYR A 235 -13.30 12.68 2.48
N ALA A 236 -12.89 13.94 2.50
CA ALA A 236 -12.89 14.79 3.70
C ALA A 236 -14.31 14.98 4.25
N ARG A 237 -15.29 15.26 3.38
CA ARG A 237 -16.71 15.40 3.78
C ARG A 237 -17.25 14.12 4.42
N PHE A 238 -16.92 12.97 3.85
CA PHE A 238 -17.34 11.67 4.41
C PHE A 238 -16.75 11.47 5.81
N VAL A 239 -15.46 11.73 6.00
CA VAL A 239 -14.78 11.61 7.30
C VAL A 239 -15.47 12.49 8.37
N ILE A 240 -15.73 13.76 8.05
CA ILE A 240 -16.33 14.72 8.98
C ILE A 240 -17.76 14.36 9.28
N ARG A 241 -18.56 13.99 8.26
CA ARG A 241 -19.95 13.51 8.44
C ARG A 241 -20.02 12.31 9.38
N THR A 242 -19.14 11.33 9.19
CA THR A 242 -19.08 10.12 10.02
C THR A 242 -18.69 10.46 11.46
N ALA A 243 -17.74 11.35 11.66
CA ALA A 243 -17.33 11.77 13.00
C ALA A 243 -18.45 12.51 13.76
N ILE A 244 -19.17 13.40 13.10
CA ILE A 244 -20.33 14.09 13.69
C ILE A 244 -21.43 13.08 14.03
N ALA A 245 -21.72 12.13 13.14
CA ALA A 245 -22.70 11.07 13.40
C ALA A 245 -22.30 10.15 14.56
N ALA A 246 -20.99 10.02 14.82
CA ALA A 246 -20.43 9.32 16.00
C ALA A 246 -20.39 10.19 17.28
N GLY A 247 -20.98 11.39 17.26
CA GLY A 247 -21.07 12.28 18.43
C GLY A 247 -19.86 13.20 18.67
N LYS A 248 -18.90 13.29 17.72
CA LYS A 248 -17.77 14.21 17.85
C LYS A 248 -18.22 15.65 17.59
N THR A 249 -17.80 16.56 18.45
CA THR A 249 -17.99 18.00 18.25
C THR A 249 -16.86 18.52 17.39
N LEU A 250 -17.18 19.00 16.19
CA LEU A 250 -16.24 19.59 15.25
C LEU A 250 -16.67 21.02 14.92
N LYS A 251 -15.70 21.93 14.65
CA LYS A 251 -16.00 23.29 14.22
C LYS A 251 -16.42 23.34 12.75
N ALA A 252 -15.73 22.55 11.89
CA ALA A 252 -16.12 22.44 10.49
C ALA A 252 -17.18 21.34 10.30
N THR A 253 -18.21 21.65 9.50
CA THR A 253 -19.19 20.69 9.00
C THR A 253 -18.84 20.28 7.55
N PRO A 254 -19.46 19.22 6.97
CA PRO A 254 -19.25 18.87 5.56
C PRO A 254 -19.52 20.04 4.59
N ASP A 255 -20.47 20.93 4.89
CA ASP A 255 -20.85 22.07 4.07
C ASP A 255 -19.79 23.20 4.12
N ASN A 256 -18.98 23.24 5.16
CA ASN A 256 -17.89 24.20 5.33
C ASN A 256 -16.57 23.76 4.63
N ILE A 257 -16.60 22.67 3.87
CA ILE A 257 -15.45 22.21 3.07
C ILE A 257 -15.60 22.73 1.65
N THR A 258 -14.80 23.72 1.31
CA THR A 258 -14.78 24.34 -0.02
C THR A 258 -13.89 23.53 -0.97
N PRO A 259 -14.42 23.06 -2.11
CA PRO A 259 -13.60 22.42 -3.14
C PRO A 259 -12.65 23.43 -3.79
N ILE A 260 -11.41 23.04 -3.99
CA ILE A 260 -10.40 23.80 -4.73
C ILE A 260 -9.77 22.92 -5.82
N THR A 261 -9.11 23.53 -6.78
CA THR A 261 -8.32 22.83 -7.80
C THR A 261 -6.91 22.55 -7.31
N THR A 262 -6.24 21.58 -7.93
CA THR A 262 -4.81 21.28 -7.72
C THR A 262 -3.94 22.53 -7.92
N ALA A 263 -4.27 23.38 -8.91
CA ALA A 263 -3.55 24.63 -9.17
C ALA A 263 -3.61 25.63 -8.00
N GLN A 264 -4.68 25.58 -7.18
CA GLN A 264 -4.84 26.43 -5.99
C GLN A 264 -4.13 25.85 -4.74
N TYR A 265 -3.57 24.65 -4.85
CA TYR A 265 -2.83 23.99 -3.78
C TYR A 265 -1.48 23.45 -4.29
N PRO A 266 -0.53 24.33 -4.62
CA PRO A 266 0.76 23.90 -5.17
C PRO A 266 1.53 23.07 -4.16
N THR A 267 2.14 21.96 -4.61
CA THR A 267 2.97 21.04 -3.83
C THR A 267 4.29 20.79 -4.56
N PRO A 268 5.39 20.48 -3.84
CA PRO A 268 6.68 20.17 -4.47
C PRO A 268 6.61 19.03 -5.49
N ALA A 269 5.94 17.94 -5.14
CA ALA A 269 5.72 16.82 -6.05
C ALA A 269 4.46 17.01 -6.88
N LYS A 270 4.54 16.71 -8.18
CA LYS A 270 3.37 16.66 -9.05
C LYS A 270 2.50 15.45 -8.69
N ARG A 271 1.22 15.70 -8.40
CA ARG A 271 0.24 14.67 -8.04
C ARG A 271 -0.60 14.29 -9.25
N PRO A 272 -0.87 12.98 -9.49
CA PRO A 272 -1.76 12.54 -10.56
C PRO A 272 -3.17 13.11 -10.37
N ALA A 273 -3.78 13.65 -11.43
CA ALA A 273 -5.20 14.02 -11.41
C ALA A 273 -6.10 12.77 -11.39
N ASN A 274 -5.60 11.65 -11.91
CA ASN A 274 -6.30 10.37 -11.94
C ASN A 274 -5.43 9.26 -11.35
N SER A 275 -5.85 8.75 -10.20
CA SER A 275 -5.28 7.62 -9.45
C SER A 275 -6.21 6.39 -9.45
N ARG A 276 -7.17 6.32 -10.39
CA ARG A 276 -8.14 5.23 -10.46
C ARG A 276 -7.53 3.98 -11.07
N LEU A 277 -7.45 2.92 -10.29
CA LEU A 277 -6.87 1.63 -10.67
C LEU A 277 -7.97 0.60 -10.96
N ASP A 278 -7.94 -0.05 -12.13
CA ASP A 278 -8.79 -1.19 -12.43
C ASP A 278 -8.32 -2.41 -11.64
N THR A 279 -9.23 -3.08 -10.97
CA THR A 279 -8.94 -4.25 -10.12
C THR A 279 -9.50 -5.55 -10.69
N GLN A 280 -9.98 -5.55 -11.93
CA GLN A 280 -10.63 -6.73 -12.52
C GLN A 280 -9.68 -7.92 -12.57
N ARG A 281 -8.42 -7.70 -12.99
CA ARG A 281 -7.40 -8.74 -13.03
C ARG A 281 -7.16 -9.37 -11.66
N PHE A 282 -7.02 -8.56 -10.60
CA PHE A 282 -6.86 -9.04 -9.23
C PHE A 282 -8.07 -9.88 -8.79
N ARG A 283 -9.27 -9.33 -8.94
CA ARG A 283 -10.52 -9.98 -8.51
C ARG A 283 -10.77 -11.31 -9.22
N SER A 284 -10.56 -11.36 -10.53
CA SER A 284 -10.76 -12.59 -11.31
C SER A 284 -9.70 -13.65 -11.02
N THR A 285 -8.42 -13.24 -10.84
CA THR A 285 -7.31 -14.18 -10.59
C THR A 285 -7.40 -14.82 -9.20
N PHE A 286 -7.75 -14.02 -8.20
CA PHE A 286 -7.74 -14.48 -6.82
C PHE A 286 -9.12 -14.83 -6.26
N ALA A 287 -10.19 -14.61 -7.03
CA ALA A 287 -11.59 -14.78 -6.60
C ALA A 287 -11.92 -14.01 -5.31
N LEU A 288 -11.36 -12.80 -5.17
CA LEU A 288 -11.54 -11.94 -3.99
C LEU A 288 -12.44 -10.74 -4.33
N ARG A 289 -13.30 -10.36 -3.39
CA ARG A 289 -14.11 -9.14 -3.44
C ARG A 289 -13.32 -7.99 -2.79
N LEU A 290 -13.38 -6.81 -3.42
CA LEU A 290 -12.88 -5.57 -2.83
C LEU A 290 -14.07 -4.73 -2.37
N PRO A 291 -14.21 -4.45 -1.07
CA PRO A 291 -15.35 -3.67 -0.54
C PRO A 291 -15.29 -2.22 -1.03
N PRO A 292 -16.44 -1.50 -1.05
CA PRO A 292 -16.46 -0.07 -1.27
C PRO A 292 -15.58 0.69 -0.27
N TRP A 293 -14.93 1.77 -0.74
CA TRP A 293 -14.03 2.56 0.11
C TRP A 293 -14.75 3.14 1.35
N GLN A 294 -16.05 3.44 1.23
CA GLN A 294 -16.86 3.95 2.34
C GLN A 294 -16.97 2.94 3.48
N GLU A 295 -17.22 1.66 3.16
CA GLU A 295 -17.35 0.59 4.17
C GLU A 295 -16.05 0.42 4.95
N SER A 296 -14.91 0.32 4.23
CA SER A 296 -13.60 0.19 4.85
C SER A 296 -13.23 1.43 5.68
N LEU A 297 -13.56 2.62 5.17
CA LEU A 297 -13.28 3.87 5.87
C LEU A 297 -14.12 4.00 7.14
N GLN A 298 -15.42 3.68 7.07
CA GLN A 298 -16.31 3.69 8.24
C GLN A 298 -15.78 2.77 9.33
N HIS A 299 -15.33 1.57 8.98
CA HIS A 299 -14.75 0.63 9.93
C HIS A 299 -13.49 1.20 10.62
N VAL A 300 -12.58 1.81 9.87
CA VAL A 300 -11.38 2.46 10.45
C VAL A 300 -11.76 3.67 11.32
N LEU A 301 -12.73 4.47 10.88
CA LEU A 301 -13.19 5.62 11.67
C LEU A 301 -13.78 5.19 13.02
N GLN A 302 -14.51 4.07 13.08
CA GLN A 302 -15.03 3.52 14.35
C GLN A 302 -13.92 3.14 15.34
N GLN A 303 -12.71 2.87 14.88
CA GLN A 303 -11.57 2.54 15.74
C GLN A 303 -10.83 3.77 16.29
N ILE A 304 -10.98 4.94 15.65
CA ILE A 304 -10.22 6.15 15.99
C ILE A 304 -11.08 7.31 16.52
N LEU A 305 -12.42 7.19 16.44
CA LEU A 305 -13.39 8.15 16.99
C LEU A 305 -13.77 7.79 18.42
#